data_cb529667b54c73734c054f5c8afdefb5
#
_entry.id   cb529667b54c73734c054f5c8afdefb5
#
_cell.length_a   1.000
_cell.length_b   1.000
_cell.length_c   1.000
_cell.angle_alpha   90.00
_cell.angle_beta   90.00
_cell.angle_gamma   90.00
#
_symmetry.space_group_name_H-M   'P 1'
#
loop_
_entity.id
_entity.type
_entity.pdbx_description
1 polymer ?
#
loop_
_entity_poly.entity_id
_entity_poly.type
_entity_poly.pdbx_seq_one_letter_code
_entity_poly.pdbx_strand_id
1 'polypeptide(L)'
;MERASFVALAVLSVAVAAYALVAYGLFPLGVAVHPDMRAGFVAHPIAIYAHVFASIAALALGPFQFSARLRAHHPAVHRWMGRIYLGVGVLAGGLAGLYMSAHAHGGIVSKFGFAALAVAWLYTGLRAYGAIRERDVIGHRRWMIRNFALAFGAVTLRLWLPAAVVSGVPFDLAYPAVAWLCWVPNLIVAEWLVRSTGRGARRPAAPRPEATR
;
A
#
# COMPACT_ATOMS: atom_id res chain seq x y z
N MET A 1 12.95 0.02 11.77
CA MET A 1 13.20 0.56 10.42
C MET A 1 14.25 1.64 10.56
N GLU A 2 15.34 1.54 9.86
CA GLU A 2 16.38 2.56 9.84
C GLU A 2 15.86 3.88 9.26
N ARG A 3 16.45 4.99 9.67
CA ARG A 3 16.00 6.33 9.25
C ARG A 3 16.02 6.50 7.72
N ALA A 4 17.05 5.97 7.08
CA ALA A 4 17.21 5.99 5.62
C ALA A 4 16.09 5.23 4.90
N SER A 5 15.76 4.02 5.35
CA SER A 5 14.67 3.21 4.77
C SER A 5 13.30 3.88 4.90
N PHE A 6 13.04 4.54 6.03
CA PHE A 6 11.81 5.31 6.23
C PHE A 6 11.72 6.50 5.26
N VAL A 7 12.81 7.24 5.09
CA VAL A 7 12.87 8.40 4.19
C VAL A 7 12.65 7.95 2.74
N ALA A 8 13.35 6.90 2.31
CA ALA A 8 13.19 6.36 0.95
C ALA A 8 11.74 5.94 0.66
N LEU A 9 11.13 5.19 1.60
CA LEU A 9 9.73 4.77 1.48
C LEU A 9 8.76 5.97 1.41
N ALA A 10 8.98 6.98 2.24
CA ALA A 10 8.15 8.20 2.25
C ALA A 10 8.30 9.00 0.96
N VAL A 11 9.54 9.21 0.50
CA VAL A 11 9.84 9.94 -0.74
C VAL A 11 9.20 9.26 -1.95
N LEU A 12 9.38 7.94 -2.10
CA LEU A 12 8.80 7.19 -3.21
C LEU A 12 7.28 7.20 -3.18
N SER A 13 6.67 7.06 -2.01
CA SER A 13 5.21 7.10 -1.86
C SER A 13 4.63 8.46 -2.25
N VAL A 14 5.23 9.54 -1.74
CA VAL A 14 4.80 10.91 -2.05
C VAL A 14 5.04 11.26 -3.51
N ALA A 15 6.18 10.85 -4.08
CA ALA A 15 6.47 11.06 -5.50
C ALA A 15 5.46 10.39 -6.42
N VAL A 16 5.09 9.13 -6.13
CA VAL A 16 4.06 8.42 -6.91
C VAL A 16 2.68 9.02 -6.70
N ALA A 17 2.34 9.46 -5.48
CA ALA A 17 1.08 10.17 -5.23
C ALA A 17 1.00 11.49 -6.00
N ALA A 18 2.09 12.28 -6.02
CA ALA A 18 2.19 13.52 -6.77
C ALA A 18 2.11 13.28 -8.29
N TYR A 19 2.84 12.27 -8.79
CA TYR A 19 2.72 11.86 -10.19
C TYR A 19 1.27 11.52 -10.57
N ALA A 20 0.59 10.71 -9.75
CA ALA A 20 -0.78 10.33 -10.01
C ALA A 20 -1.73 11.54 -9.97
N LEU A 21 -1.53 12.47 -9.03
CA LEU A 21 -2.31 13.70 -8.94
C LEU A 21 -2.18 14.55 -10.21
N VAL A 22 -0.96 14.71 -10.73
CA VAL A 22 -0.70 15.45 -11.98
C VAL A 22 -1.26 14.70 -13.17
N ALA A 23 -0.98 13.40 -13.30
CA ALA A 23 -1.36 12.59 -14.46
C ALA A 23 -2.87 12.46 -14.63
N TYR A 24 -3.62 12.35 -13.54
CA TYR A 24 -5.09 12.18 -13.58
C TYR A 24 -5.86 13.47 -13.29
N GLY A 25 -5.22 14.49 -12.74
CA GLY A 25 -5.83 15.78 -12.48
C GLY A 25 -5.69 16.79 -13.61
N LEU A 26 -4.60 16.72 -14.39
CA LEU A 26 -4.30 17.71 -15.43
C LEU A 26 -4.41 17.17 -16.86
N PHE A 27 -4.35 15.85 -17.05
CA PHE A 27 -4.40 15.25 -18.39
C PHE A 27 -5.69 14.45 -18.59
N PRO A 28 -6.16 14.33 -19.85
CA PRO A 28 -7.32 13.50 -20.17
C PRO A 28 -7.08 12.03 -19.74
N LEU A 29 -8.16 11.38 -19.31
CA LEU A 29 -8.10 9.98 -18.88
C LEU A 29 -7.58 9.07 -20.01
N GLY A 30 -6.65 8.20 -19.68
CA GLY A 30 -6.03 7.25 -20.61
C GLY A 30 -4.77 7.76 -21.31
N VAL A 31 -4.35 9.03 -21.12
CA VAL A 31 -3.10 9.57 -21.69
C VAL A 31 -1.86 9.03 -20.95
N ALA A 32 -1.96 8.88 -19.64
CA ALA A 32 -0.85 8.46 -18.77
C ALA A 32 -0.74 6.94 -18.58
N VAL A 33 -1.40 6.13 -19.42
CA VAL A 33 -1.37 4.67 -19.35
C VAL A 33 -0.93 4.07 -20.69
N HIS A 34 -0.54 2.78 -20.66
CA HIS A 34 -0.21 2.06 -21.88
C HIS A 34 -1.40 2.09 -22.88
N PRO A 35 -1.15 2.23 -24.21
CA PRO A 35 -2.21 2.30 -25.21
C PRO A 35 -3.28 1.21 -25.09
N ASP A 36 -2.87 -0.05 -24.83
CA ASP A 36 -3.78 -1.20 -24.71
C ASP A 36 -4.72 -1.12 -23.50
N MET A 37 -4.38 -0.32 -22.49
CA MET A 37 -5.23 -0.09 -21.32
C MET A 37 -6.21 1.07 -21.50
N ARG A 38 -5.96 1.93 -22.48
CA ARG A 38 -6.67 3.22 -22.65
C ARG A 38 -8.18 3.04 -22.79
N ALA A 39 -8.61 2.10 -23.61
CA ALA A 39 -10.03 1.83 -23.84
C ALA A 39 -10.76 1.44 -22.54
N GLY A 40 -10.16 0.53 -21.74
CA GLY A 40 -10.71 0.13 -20.45
C GLY A 40 -10.79 1.28 -19.43
N PHE A 41 -9.79 2.18 -19.42
CA PHE A 41 -9.79 3.36 -18.56
C PHE A 41 -10.89 4.36 -18.93
N VAL A 42 -11.04 4.64 -20.21
CA VAL A 42 -12.06 5.59 -20.72
C VAL A 42 -13.48 5.03 -20.53
N ALA A 43 -13.65 3.70 -20.59
CA ALA A 43 -14.94 3.06 -20.39
C ALA A 43 -15.44 3.11 -18.92
N HIS A 44 -14.54 3.28 -17.95
CA HIS A 44 -14.88 3.23 -16.51
C HIS A 44 -14.36 4.46 -15.73
N PRO A 45 -14.62 5.71 -16.16
CA PRO A 45 -13.96 6.91 -15.65
C PRO A 45 -14.22 7.13 -14.15
N ILE A 46 -15.45 6.91 -13.68
CA ILE A 46 -15.81 7.12 -12.25
C ILE A 46 -14.99 6.19 -11.35
N ALA A 47 -14.89 4.91 -11.71
CA ALA A 47 -14.16 3.94 -10.92
C ALA A 47 -12.65 4.21 -10.93
N ILE A 48 -12.09 4.62 -12.07
CA ILE A 48 -10.68 5.01 -12.18
C ILE A 48 -10.38 6.21 -11.30
N TYR A 49 -11.15 7.29 -11.43
CA TYR A 49 -10.92 8.49 -10.62
C TYR A 49 -11.13 8.21 -9.13
N ALA A 50 -12.17 7.47 -8.75
CA ALA A 50 -12.39 7.07 -7.37
C ALA A 50 -11.21 6.27 -6.81
N HIS A 51 -10.72 5.26 -7.57
CA HIS A 51 -9.57 4.46 -7.15
C HIS A 51 -8.32 5.31 -7.03
N VAL A 52 -7.99 6.10 -8.05
CA VAL A 52 -6.74 6.87 -8.10
C VAL A 52 -6.69 7.93 -7.00
N PHE A 53 -7.72 8.79 -6.89
CA PHE A 53 -7.71 9.87 -5.90
C PHE A 53 -7.79 9.36 -4.46
N ALA A 54 -8.55 8.29 -4.21
CA ALA A 54 -8.55 7.65 -2.91
C ALA A 54 -7.18 7.02 -2.59
N SER A 55 -6.55 6.35 -3.55
CA SER A 55 -5.23 5.73 -3.37
C SER A 55 -4.12 6.77 -3.17
N ILE A 56 -4.23 7.96 -3.78
CA ILE A 56 -3.34 9.09 -3.50
C ILE A 56 -3.35 9.44 -2.00
N ALA A 57 -4.54 9.51 -1.39
CA ALA A 57 -4.65 9.78 0.04
C ALA A 57 -3.93 8.69 0.88
N ALA A 58 -4.10 7.42 0.53
CA ALA A 58 -3.40 6.32 1.22
C ALA A 58 -1.87 6.42 1.06
N LEU A 59 -1.38 6.65 -0.16
CA LEU A 59 0.05 6.74 -0.43
C LEU A 59 0.70 7.97 0.21
N ALA A 60 0.03 9.12 0.15
CA ALA A 60 0.56 10.36 0.71
C ALA A 60 0.56 10.34 2.26
N LEU A 61 -0.49 9.81 2.89
CA LEU A 61 -0.63 9.83 4.35
C LEU A 61 0.01 8.62 5.05
N GLY A 62 0.11 7.49 4.34
CA GLY A 62 0.53 6.21 4.91
C GLY A 62 1.90 6.23 5.60
N PRO A 63 2.98 6.73 4.98
CA PRO A 63 4.29 6.77 5.60
C PRO A 63 4.29 7.50 6.94
N PHE A 64 3.59 8.64 7.02
CA PHE A 64 3.55 9.46 8.22
C PHE A 64 2.83 8.78 9.40
N GLN A 65 1.97 7.78 9.13
CA GLN A 65 1.34 6.98 10.19
C GLN A 65 2.36 6.19 11.02
N PHE A 66 3.53 5.90 10.47
CA PHE A 66 4.62 5.20 11.17
C PHE A 66 5.53 6.14 11.98
N SER A 67 5.36 7.46 11.90
CA SER A 67 6.15 8.42 12.64
C SER A 67 5.85 8.37 14.14
N ALA A 68 6.82 7.99 14.95
CA ALA A 68 6.72 8.03 16.41
C ALA A 68 6.56 9.47 16.92
N ARG A 69 7.25 10.42 16.27
CA ARG A 69 7.18 11.85 16.62
C ARG A 69 5.77 12.42 16.41
N LEU A 70 5.13 12.09 15.27
CA LEU A 70 3.76 12.51 14.99
C LEU A 70 2.78 11.97 16.05
N ARG A 71 2.90 10.68 16.40
CA ARG A 71 2.03 10.08 17.42
C ARG A 71 2.21 10.69 18.81
N ALA A 72 3.45 11.02 19.17
CA ALA A 72 3.76 11.54 20.49
C ALA A 72 3.34 13.02 20.64
N HIS A 73 3.64 13.86 19.65
CA HIS A 73 3.45 15.32 19.78
C HIS A 73 2.13 15.81 19.17
N HIS A 74 1.56 15.09 18.18
CA HIS A 74 0.33 15.47 17.48
C HIS A 74 -0.65 14.30 17.35
N PRO A 75 -1.13 13.70 18.45
CA PRO A 75 -1.98 12.50 18.41
C PRO A 75 -3.33 12.75 17.72
N ALA A 76 -3.87 13.97 17.76
CA ALA A 76 -5.09 14.32 17.03
C ALA A 76 -4.88 14.26 15.51
N VAL A 77 -3.77 14.81 15.02
CA VAL A 77 -3.39 14.77 13.59
C VAL A 77 -3.19 13.33 13.14
N HIS A 78 -2.45 12.52 13.90
CA HIS A 78 -2.28 11.08 13.59
C HIS A 78 -3.63 10.36 13.45
N ARG A 79 -4.58 10.60 14.38
CA ARG A 79 -5.91 9.97 14.32
C ARG A 79 -6.72 10.43 13.09
N TRP A 80 -6.70 11.72 12.76
CA TRP A 80 -7.41 12.23 11.59
C TRP A 80 -6.82 11.70 10.28
N MET A 81 -5.50 11.75 10.13
CA MET A 81 -4.82 11.15 8.98
C MET A 81 -5.12 9.65 8.85
N GLY A 82 -5.16 8.92 9.98
CA GLY A 82 -5.50 7.50 10.01
C GLY A 82 -6.95 7.22 9.57
N ARG A 83 -7.90 8.07 9.93
CA ARG A 83 -9.30 7.96 9.46
C ARG A 83 -9.42 8.22 7.96
N ILE A 84 -8.73 9.23 7.44
CA ILE A 84 -8.70 9.50 5.99
C ILE A 84 -8.02 8.35 5.26
N TYR A 85 -6.89 7.86 5.78
CA TYR A 85 -6.18 6.73 5.21
C TYR A 85 -7.07 5.48 5.10
N LEU A 86 -7.74 5.07 6.19
CA LEU A 86 -8.58 3.87 6.20
C LEU A 86 -9.94 4.08 5.50
N GLY A 87 -10.61 5.21 5.73
CA GLY A 87 -11.96 5.45 5.22
C GLY A 87 -11.96 5.86 3.74
N VAL A 88 -11.13 6.82 3.36
CA VAL A 88 -11.04 7.25 1.97
C VAL A 88 -10.06 6.35 1.21
N GLY A 89 -8.80 6.29 1.67
CA GLY A 89 -7.73 5.58 0.97
C GLY A 89 -8.05 4.10 0.78
N VAL A 90 -8.19 3.38 1.88
CA VAL A 90 -8.34 1.91 1.83
C VAL A 90 -9.75 1.48 1.45
N LEU A 91 -10.79 2.01 2.10
CA LEU A 91 -12.14 1.55 1.84
C LEU A 91 -12.63 1.99 0.46
N ALA A 92 -12.68 3.28 0.15
CA ALA A 92 -13.17 3.74 -1.15
C ALA A 92 -12.21 3.33 -2.28
N GLY A 93 -10.88 3.50 -2.10
CA GLY A 93 -9.88 3.09 -3.08
C GLY A 93 -9.85 1.58 -3.31
N GLY A 94 -10.00 0.78 -2.25
CA GLY A 94 -10.04 -0.68 -2.33
C GLY A 94 -11.29 -1.21 -3.04
N LEU A 95 -12.47 -0.66 -2.75
CA LEU A 95 -13.72 -1.04 -3.43
C LEU A 95 -13.69 -0.66 -4.92
N ALA A 96 -13.24 0.55 -5.24
CA ALA A 96 -13.08 0.97 -6.63
C ALA A 96 -12.02 0.13 -7.35
N GLY A 97 -10.90 -0.20 -6.68
CA GLY A 97 -9.86 -1.09 -7.18
C GLY A 97 -10.36 -2.52 -7.43
N LEU A 98 -11.21 -3.04 -6.55
CA LEU A 98 -11.85 -4.35 -6.74
C LEU A 98 -12.76 -4.36 -7.98
N TYR A 99 -13.57 -3.31 -8.17
CA TYR A 99 -14.34 -3.16 -9.40
C TYR A 99 -13.45 -3.10 -10.63
N MET A 100 -12.36 -2.30 -10.58
CA MET A 100 -11.42 -2.15 -11.68
C MET A 100 -10.66 -3.43 -12.02
N SER A 101 -10.44 -4.30 -11.04
CA SER A 101 -9.75 -5.58 -11.28
C SER A 101 -10.49 -6.47 -12.28
N ALA A 102 -11.83 -6.43 -12.30
CA ALA A 102 -12.65 -7.17 -13.28
C ALA A 102 -12.45 -6.71 -14.73
N HIS A 103 -11.97 -5.47 -14.90
CA HIS A 103 -11.74 -4.83 -16.21
C HIS A 103 -10.23 -4.68 -16.52
N ALA A 104 -9.37 -5.32 -15.71
CA ALA A 104 -7.93 -5.23 -15.92
C ALA A 104 -7.50 -5.88 -17.25
N HIS A 105 -6.56 -5.23 -17.93
CA HIS A 105 -5.89 -5.76 -19.12
C HIS A 105 -5.08 -7.03 -18.78
N GLY A 106 -4.72 -7.86 -19.77
CA GLY A 106 -3.89 -9.04 -19.56
C GLY A 106 -4.64 -10.28 -19.06
N GLY A 107 -5.97 -10.31 -19.24
CA GLY A 107 -6.78 -11.51 -19.05
C GLY A 107 -6.97 -11.92 -17.59
N ILE A 108 -7.24 -13.21 -17.39
CA ILE A 108 -7.65 -13.76 -16.08
C ILE A 108 -6.57 -13.59 -15.00
N VAL A 109 -5.29 -13.69 -15.38
CA VAL A 109 -4.16 -13.62 -14.44
C VAL A 109 -4.06 -12.25 -13.81
N SER A 110 -4.16 -11.17 -14.61
CA SER A 110 -4.17 -9.79 -14.12
C SER A 110 -5.40 -9.50 -13.26
N LYS A 111 -6.58 -9.95 -13.71
CA LYS A 111 -7.85 -9.76 -13.00
C LYS A 111 -7.78 -10.35 -11.59
N PHE A 112 -7.33 -11.59 -11.47
CA PHE A 112 -7.18 -12.24 -10.16
C PHE A 112 -6.07 -11.62 -9.33
N GLY A 113 -4.94 -11.22 -9.93
CA GLY A 113 -3.85 -10.56 -9.23
C GLY A 113 -4.26 -9.26 -8.56
N PHE A 114 -4.95 -8.38 -9.29
CA PHE A 114 -5.45 -7.13 -8.74
C PHE A 114 -6.68 -7.30 -7.84
N ALA A 115 -7.55 -8.29 -8.11
CA ALA A 115 -8.64 -8.61 -7.20
C ALA A 115 -8.12 -9.09 -5.84
N ALA A 116 -7.14 -9.99 -5.84
CA ALA A 116 -6.51 -10.48 -4.62
C ALA A 116 -5.83 -9.35 -3.85
N LEU A 117 -5.12 -8.43 -4.54
CA LEU A 117 -4.57 -7.23 -3.93
C LEU A 117 -5.66 -6.38 -3.26
N ALA A 118 -6.75 -6.08 -3.97
CA ALA A 118 -7.83 -5.25 -3.45
C ALA A 118 -8.51 -5.88 -2.23
N VAL A 119 -8.79 -7.19 -2.28
CA VAL A 119 -9.37 -7.94 -1.15
C VAL A 119 -8.42 -7.96 0.04
N ALA A 120 -7.12 -8.25 -0.18
CA ALA A 120 -6.12 -8.24 0.88
C ALA A 120 -5.97 -6.84 1.50
N TRP A 121 -6.03 -5.79 0.70
CA TRP A 121 -5.93 -4.41 1.17
C TRP A 121 -7.12 -4.00 2.03
N LEU A 122 -8.34 -4.30 1.58
CA LEU A 122 -9.58 -4.09 2.34
C LEU A 122 -9.57 -4.91 3.64
N TYR A 123 -9.22 -6.20 3.57
CA TYR A 123 -9.15 -7.09 4.73
C TYR A 123 -8.17 -6.59 5.78
N THR A 124 -6.94 -6.26 5.39
CA THR A 124 -5.92 -5.77 6.33
C THR A 124 -6.29 -4.43 6.94
N GLY A 125 -6.97 -3.56 6.19
CA GLY A 125 -7.52 -2.30 6.69
C GLY A 125 -8.63 -2.50 7.72
N LEU A 126 -9.55 -3.42 7.45
CA LEU A 126 -10.62 -3.80 8.39
C LEU A 126 -10.03 -4.37 9.69
N ARG A 127 -9.04 -5.27 9.59
CA ARG A 127 -8.35 -5.85 10.76
C ARG A 127 -7.59 -4.79 11.56
N ALA A 128 -6.96 -3.82 10.86
CA ALA A 128 -6.30 -2.69 11.53
C ALA A 128 -7.31 -1.80 12.28
N TYR A 129 -8.46 -1.53 11.65
CA TYR A 129 -9.53 -0.77 12.29
C TYR A 129 -10.13 -1.50 13.49
N GLY A 130 -10.44 -2.80 13.36
CA GLY A 130 -10.95 -3.62 14.46
C GLY A 130 -10.01 -3.63 15.66
N ALA A 131 -8.72 -3.92 15.43
CA ALA A 131 -7.71 -3.95 16.49
C ALA A 131 -7.62 -2.62 17.29
N ILE A 132 -7.67 -1.45 16.61
CA ILE A 132 -7.62 -0.18 17.34
C ILE A 132 -8.92 0.11 18.09
N ARG A 133 -10.07 -0.38 17.63
CA ARG A 133 -11.34 -0.29 18.34
C ARG A 133 -11.35 -1.13 19.62
N GLU A 134 -10.67 -2.27 19.60
CA GLU A 134 -10.44 -3.16 20.75
C GLU A 134 -9.27 -2.70 21.65
N ARG A 135 -8.66 -1.54 21.35
CA ARG A 135 -7.50 -0.99 22.05
C ARG A 135 -6.23 -1.86 21.92
N ASP A 136 -6.21 -2.83 21.01
CA ASP A 136 -5.01 -3.60 20.66
C ASP A 136 -4.10 -2.78 19.74
N VAL A 137 -3.29 -1.91 20.34
CA VAL A 137 -2.35 -1.04 19.63
C VAL A 137 -1.27 -1.85 18.91
N ILE A 138 -0.86 -2.98 19.48
CA ILE A 138 0.17 -3.85 18.89
C ILE A 138 -0.38 -4.54 17.65
N GLY A 139 -1.57 -5.12 17.72
CA GLY A 139 -2.27 -5.71 16.60
C GLY A 139 -2.57 -4.68 15.51
N HIS A 140 -3.08 -3.50 15.89
CA HIS A 140 -3.28 -2.39 14.95
C HIS A 140 -2.00 -2.06 14.17
N ARG A 141 -0.87 -1.87 14.86
CA ARG A 141 0.42 -1.58 14.20
C ARG A 141 0.84 -2.68 13.23
N ARG A 142 0.67 -3.95 13.62
CA ARG A 142 1.01 -5.11 12.77
C ARG A 142 0.14 -5.15 11.51
N TRP A 143 -1.15 -4.87 11.63
CA TRP A 143 -2.06 -4.82 10.48
C TRP A 143 -1.80 -3.61 9.60
N MET A 144 -1.47 -2.46 10.16
CA MET A 144 -1.09 -1.28 9.38
C MET A 144 0.19 -1.48 8.56
N ILE A 145 1.18 -2.24 9.07
CA ILE A 145 2.39 -2.59 8.30
C ILE A 145 2.00 -3.41 7.06
N ARG A 146 1.16 -4.43 7.20
CA ARG A 146 0.65 -5.23 6.08
C ARG A 146 -0.15 -4.38 5.10
N ASN A 147 -1.05 -3.58 5.62
CA ASN A 147 -1.92 -2.74 4.82
C ASN A 147 -1.13 -1.72 3.98
N PHE A 148 -0.15 -1.07 4.59
CA PHE A 148 0.68 -0.11 3.86
C PHE A 148 1.63 -0.79 2.84
N ALA A 149 2.11 -1.99 3.12
CA ALA A 149 2.89 -2.78 2.16
C ALA A 149 2.07 -3.09 0.88
N LEU A 150 0.77 -3.34 1.02
CA LEU A 150 -0.15 -3.51 -0.11
C LEU A 150 -0.39 -2.18 -0.85
N ALA A 151 -0.60 -1.08 -0.14
CA ALA A 151 -0.70 0.25 -0.74
C ALA A 151 0.57 0.64 -1.51
N PHE A 152 1.75 0.26 -0.99
CA PHE A 152 3.04 0.46 -1.65
C PHE A 152 3.18 -0.33 -2.96
N GLY A 153 2.28 -1.27 -3.23
CA GLY A 153 2.10 -1.93 -4.52
C GLY A 153 1.96 -0.95 -5.70
N ALA A 154 1.39 0.23 -5.46
CA ALA A 154 1.31 1.29 -6.48
C ALA A 154 2.70 1.85 -6.86
N VAL A 155 3.65 1.88 -5.93
CA VAL A 155 5.04 2.28 -6.18
C VAL A 155 5.78 1.18 -6.93
N THR A 156 5.73 -0.04 -6.41
CA THR A 156 6.44 -1.18 -7.00
C THR A 156 5.91 -1.55 -8.39
N LEU A 157 4.61 -1.36 -8.67
CA LEU A 157 4.06 -1.49 -10.02
C LEU A 157 4.74 -0.53 -11.00
N ARG A 158 4.91 0.72 -10.58
CA ARG A 158 5.57 1.77 -11.40
C ARG A 158 7.07 1.59 -11.54
N LEU A 159 7.68 0.73 -10.75
CA LEU A 159 9.07 0.31 -10.91
C LEU A 159 9.17 -0.94 -11.80
N TRP A 160 8.37 -1.96 -11.54
CA TRP A 160 8.42 -3.23 -12.27
C TRP A 160 8.01 -3.11 -13.73
N LEU A 161 6.94 -2.37 -14.01
CA LEU A 161 6.38 -2.32 -15.37
C LEU A 161 7.33 -1.64 -16.37
N PRO A 162 7.87 -0.43 -16.10
CA PRO A 162 8.88 0.16 -16.96
C PRO A 162 10.17 -0.67 -17.05
N ALA A 163 10.60 -1.29 -15.94
CA ALA A 163 11.78 -2.15 -15.95
C ALA A 163 11.59 -3.35 -16.89
N ALA A 164 10.43 -3.99 -16.89
CA ALA A 164 10.12 -5.09 -17.79
C ALA A 164 10.12 -4.63 -19.26
N VAL A 165 9.49 -3.49 -19.56
CA VAL A 165 9.44 -2.93 -20.92
C VAL A 165 10.85 -2.57 -21.42
N VAL A 166 11.68 -1.91 -20.62
CA VAL A 166 13.07 -1.57 -20.97
C VAL A 166 13.92 -2.84 -21.16
N SER A 167 13.61 -3.92 -20.44
CA SER A 167 14.26 -5.23 -20.62
C SER A 167 13.76 -6.01 -21.84
N GLY A 168 12.88 -5.43 -22.67
CA GLY A 168 12.38 -6.05 -23.89
C GLY A 168 11.25 -7.07 -23.65
N VAL A 169 10.68 -7.15 -22.45
CA VAL A 169 9.54 -8.03 -22.19
C VAL A 169 8.27 -7.40 -22.78
N PRO A 170 7.53 -8.11 -23.65
CA PRO A 170 6.28 -7.60 -24.20
C PRO A 170 5.27 -7.25 -23.11
N PHE A 171 4.51 -6.17 -23.30
CA PHE A 171 3.56 -5.66 -22.31
C PHE A 171 2.53 -6.70 -21.87
N ASP A 172 2.03 -7.52 -22.82
CA ASP A 172 1.05 -8.58 -22.56
C ASP A 172 1.57 -9.72 -21.67
N LEU A 173 2.89 -9.89 -21.57
CA LEU A 173 3.53 -10.81 -20.64
C LEU A 173 3.92 -10.11 -19.32
N ALA A 174 4.41 -8.87 -19.42
CA ALA A 174 4.85 -8.09 -18.29
C ALA A 174 3.68 -7.74 -17.36
N TYR A 175 2.58 -7.26 -17.90
CA TYR A 175 1.48 -6.73 -17.09
C TYR A 175 0.81 -7.80 -16.20
N PRO A 176 0.48 -9.02 -16.68
CA PRO A 176 -0.02 -10.09 -15.82
C PRO A 176 0.96 -10.52 -14.72
N ALA A 177 2.25 -10.56 -15.01
CA ALA A 177 3.27 -10.87 -14.01
C ALA A 177 3.35 -9.78 -12.94
N VAL A 178 3.36 -8.51 -13.37
CA VAL A 178 3.43 -7.34 -12.48
C VAL A 178 2.18 -7.21 -11.61
N ALA A 179 1.01 -7.70 -12.06
CA ALA A 179 -0.21 -7.72 -11.24
C ALA A 179 -0.03 -8.50 -9.92
N TRP A 180 0.93 -9.41 -9.85
CA TRP A 180 1.31 -10.16 -8.64
C TRP A 180 2.61 -9.62 -8.01
N LEU A 181 3.62 -9.36 -8.83
CA LEU A 181 4.94 -8.91 -8.37
C LEU A 181 4.90 -7.55 -7.68
N CYS A 182 3.93 -6.73 -7.97
CA CYS A 182 3.85 -5.40 -7.35
C CYS A 182 3.46 -5.44 -5.86
N TRP A 183 2.81 -6.48 -5.36
CA TRP A 183 2.34 -6.51 -3.98
C TRP A 183 2.76 -7.75 -3.17
N VAL A 184 2.92 -8.92 -3.81
CA VAL A 184 3.28 -10.15 -3.10
C VAL A 184 4.64 -10.04 -2.40
N PRO A 185 5.72 -9.60 -3.05
CA PRO A 185 7.00 -9.39 -2.37
C PRO A 185 6.91 -8.37 -1.24
N ASN A 186 6.14 -7.28 -1.41
CA ASN A 186 5.93 -6.28 -0.38
C ASN A 186 5.28 -6.88 0.87
N LEU A 187 4.28 -7.75 0.67
CA LEU A 187 3.59 -8.42 1.76
C LEU A 187 4.52 -9.42 2.47
N ILE A 188 5.35 -10.15 1.74
CA ILE A 188 6.37 -11.05 2.31
C ILE A 188 7.33 -10.28 3.23
N VAL A 189 7.83 -9.13 2.75
CA VAL A 189 8.68 -8.25 3.57
C VAL A 189 7.93 -7.75 4.81
N ALA A 190 6.67 -7.35 4.67
CA ALA A 190 5.84 -6.93 5.80
C ALA A 190 5.65 -8.06 6.83
N GLU A 191 5.41 -9.28 6.39
CA GLU A 191 5.31 -10.45 7.29
C GLU A 191 6.61 -10.71 8.04
N TRP A 192 7.74 -10.62 7.34
CA TRP A 192 9.04 -10.77 7.98
C TRP A 192 9.27 -9.69 9.05
N LEU A 193 8.96 -8.43 8.76
CA LEU A 193 9.06 -7.32 9.70
C LEU A 193 8.16 -7.52 10.94
N VAL A 194 6.93 -7.96 10.73
CA VAL A 194 5.97 -8.18 11.83
C VAL A 194 6.43 -9.32 12.74
N ARG A 195 6.98 -10.40 12.17
CA ARG A 195 7.47 -11.55 12.93
C ARG A 195 8.78 -11.25 13.69
N SER A 196 9.68 -10.50 13.07
CA SER A 196 10.96 -10.13 13.69
C SER A 196 10.76 -9.22 14.92
N THR A 197 9.83 -8.27 14.86
CA THR A 197 9.51 -7.41 16.00
C THR A 197 8.82 -8.16 17.15
N GLY A 198 8.09 -9.23 16.86
CA GLY A 198 7.46 -10.07 17.90
C GLY A 198 8.45 -10.95 18.68
N ARG A 199 9.56 -11.36 18.08
CA ARG A 199 10.59 -12.17 18.72
C ARG A 199 11.44 -11.38 19.72
N GLY A 200 11.70 -10.10 19.47
CA GLY A 200 12.45 -9.24 20.38
C GLY A 200 11.73 -8.97 21.71
N ALA A 201 10.40 -8.94 21.69
CA ALA A 201 9.60 -8.70 22.89
C ALA A 201 9.46 -9.92 23.82
N ARG A 202 9.87 -11.11 23.37
CA ARG A 202 9.78 -12.37 24.14
C ARG A 202 11.10 -12.83 24.77
N ARG A 203 12.19 -12.07 24.66
CA ARG A 203 13.43 -12.41 25.37
C ARG A 203 13.21 -12.18 26.86
N PRO A 204 13.30 -13.24 27.71
CA PRO A 204 13.27 -13.06 29.16
C PRO A 204 14.41 -12.12 29.59
N ALA A 205 14.14 -11.22 30.52
CA ALA A 205 15.19 -10.46 31.15
C ALA A 205 16.21 -11.43 31.74
N ALA A 206 17.51 -11.26 31.47
CA ALA A 206 18.56 -12.03 32.09
C ALA A 206 18.42 -11.93 33.62
N PRO A 207 18.57 -13.04 34.37
CA PRO A 207 18.50 -13.01 35.82
C PRO A 207 19.53 -12.00 36.34
N ARG A 208 19.09 -11.11 37.22
CA ARG A 208 20.02 -10.18 37.92
C ARG A 208 21.03 -11.01 38.67
N PRO A 209 22.33 -10.71 38.60
CA PRO A 209 23.32 -11.35 39.44
C PRO A 209 22.93 -11.13 40.90
N GLU A 210 22.81 -12.22 41.67
CA GLU A 210 22.64 -12.14 43.10
C GLU A 210 23.83 -11.40 43.68
N ALA A 211 23.54 -10.32 44.41
CA ALA A 211 24.53 -9.59 45.17
C ALA A 211 25.02 -10.54 46.29
N THR A 212 26.20 -11.14 46.12
CA THR A 212 26.94 -11.83 47.16
C THR A 212 27.24 -10.83 48.26
N ARG A 213 26.66 -11.09 49.47
CA ARG A 213 27.01 -10.39 50.69
C ARG A 213 28.39 -10.90 51.20
#